data_74d930930f1d40f8f90c2b4d63d6bb1a
#
_entry.id   74d930930f1d40f8f90c2b4d63d6bb1a
#
_cell.length_a   1.000
_cell.length_b   1.000
_cell.length_c   1.000
_cell.angle_alpha   90.00
_cell.angle_beta   90.00
_cell.angle_gamma   90.00
#
_symmetry.space_group_name_H-M   'P 1'
#
loop_
_entity.id
_entity.type
_entity.pdbx_description
1 polymer ?
#
loop_
_entity_poly.entity_id
_entity_poly.type
_entity_poly.pdbx_seq_one_letter_code
_entity_poly.pdbx_strand_id
1 'polypeptide(L)'
;MPAAKAKFSTLDLQDWIRKNRRHLKPPVSNKQFFTESDDVIVFVSGGPNTRNDFHVNPTEELFYQLKGDIAVRVRPLDGSKPRDVIVREGEMFLLPRWVPHRPQRPAGTVGLIVEFPRPKGQNDGLQWYCPKCDHLVYDARFRLKKIDKDLAVVMNRFWGGPASRRTCRNCGYVIQRAGAIAIEKGKVRAASGGGARAGTRRRRRAAKRA
;
A
#
# COMPACT_ATOMS: atom_id res chain seq x y z
N MET A 1 2.96 11.92 -35.05
CA MET A 1 2.06 12.22 -33.92
C MET A 1 2.06 13.72 -33.70
N PRO A 2 0.92 14.43 -33.62
CA PRO A 2 0.95 15.85 -33.26
C PRO A 2 1.50 15.98 -31.85
N ALA A 3 2.54 16.80 -31.69
CA ALA A 3 3.09 17.11 -30.38
C ALA A 3 1.98 17.68 -29.48
N ALA A 4 1.63 16.97 -28.41
CA ALA A 4 0.74 17.50 -27.40
C ALA A 4 1.33 18.84 -26.94
N LYS A 5 0.50 19.90 -26.86
CA LYS A 5 0.94 21.20 -26.35
C LYS A 5 1.52 21.00 -24.96
N ALA A 6 2.85 21.06 -24.84
CA ALA A 6 3.54 20.92 -23.56
C ALA A 6 3.02 21.99 -22.60
N LYS A 7 2.50 21.57 -21.45
CA LYS A 7 2.13 22.46 -20.35
C LYS A 7 3.35 22.65 -19.45
N PHE A 8 3.91 23.84 -19.45
CA PHE A 8 4.96 24.24 -18.52
C PHE A 8 4.31 24.83 -17.26
N SER A 9 3.90 23.96 -16.33
CA SER A 9 3.31 24.39 -15.06
C SER A 9 3.98 23.67 -13.89
N THR A 10 4.17 24.39 -12.81
CA THR A 10 4.64 23.83 -11.53
C THR A 10 3.47 23.28 -10.73
N LEU A 11 3.74 22.31 -9.85
CA LEU A 11 2.81 21.81 -8.85
C LEU A 11 3.39 22.06 -7.46
N ASP A 12 2.67 22.81 -6.61
CA ASP A 12 2.97 22.83 -5.18
C ASP A 12 2.51 21.49 -4.57
N LEU A 13 3.45 20.62 -4.31
CA LEU A 13 3.18 19.28 -3.82
C LEU A 13 2.53 19.29 -2.43
N GLN A 14 2.91 20.20 -1.55
CA GLN A 14 2.35 20.30 -0.20
C GLN A 14 0.90 20.78 -0.24
N ASP A 15 0.62 21.78 -1.07
CA ASP A 15 -0.76 22.24 -1.31
C ASP A 15 -1.61 21.17 -1.93
N TRP A 16 -1.07 20.43 -2.92
CA TRP A 16 -1.76 19.33 -3.56
C TRP A 16 -2.10 18.22 -2.57
N ILE A 17 -1.16 17.80 -1.70
CA ILE A 17 -1.39 16.80 -0.65
C ILE A 17 -2.49 17.26 0.30
N ARG A 18 -2.44 18.55 0.73
CA ARG A 18 -3.45 19.13 1.62
C ARG A 18 -4.85 19.05 1.01
N LYS A 19 -5.01 19.45 -0.26
CA LYS A 19 -6.28 19.44 -0.99
C LYS A 19 -6.81 18.03 -1.27
N ASN A 20 -5.92 17.05 -1.45
CA ASN A 20 -6.26 15.66 -1.78
C ASN A 20 -6.25 14.71 -0.58
N ARG A 21 -6.08 15.19 0.65
CA ARG A 21 -5.93 14.38 1.87
C ARG A 21 -7.03 13.34 2.06
N ARG A 22 -8.25 13.63 1.65
CA ARG A 22 -9.40 12.71 1.73
C ARG A 22 -9.21 11.45 0.86
N HIS A 23 -8.43 11.53 -0.20
CA HIS A 23 -8.16 10.42 -1.14
C HIS A 23 -6.95 9.57 -0.73
N LEU A 24 -6.18 10.02 0.27
CA LEU A 24 -4.99 9.31 0.78
C LEU A 24 -5.37 8.42 1.97
N LYS A 25 -6.47 7.66 1.85
CA LYS A 25 -7.02 6.77 2.88
C LYS A 25 -7.26 5.37 2.30
N PRO A 26 -7.27 4.31 3.15
CA PRO A 26 -7.60 2.96 2.71
C PRO A 26 -8.93 2.87 1.95
N PRO A 27 -9.12 1.83 1.10
CA PRO A 27 -8.26 0.64 0.91
C PRO A 27 -7.06 0.86 0.00
N VAL A 28 -7.14 1.77 -0.98
CA VAL A 28 -6.02 2.16 -1.85
C VAL A 28 -5.83 3.66 -1.68
N SER A 29 -4.74 4.01 -1.00
CA SER A 29 -4.42 5.39 -0.63
C SER A 29 -3.49 6.08 -1.64
N ASN A 30 -3.51 5.62 -2.90
CA ASN A 30 -2.72 6.18 -3.99
C ASN A 30 -3.53 7.22 -4.75
N LYS A 31 -2.92 8.37 -5.04
CA LYS A 31 -3.50 9.40 -5.89
C LYS A 31 -2.46 9.92 -6.85
N GLN A 32 -2.66 9.63 -8.15
CA GLN A 32 -1.77 10.06 -9.23
C GLN A 32 -1.98 11.53 -9.58
N PHE A 33 -0.91 12.19 -9.97
CA PHE A 33 -0.88 13.48 -10.66
C PHE A 33 0.05 13.37 -11.88
N PHE A 34 0.08 14.38 -12.73
CA PHE A 34 0.72 14.32 -14.07
C PHE A 34 0.16 13.16 -14.91
N THR A 35 -1.18 13.04 -14.93
CA THR A 35 -1.89 11.97 -15.63
C THR A 35 -1.77 12.04 -17.14
N GLU A 36 -1.27 13.14 -17.66
CA GLU A 36 -0.96 13.40 -19.07
C GLU A 36 0.39 12.84 -19.52
N SER A 37 1.23 12.37 -18.59
CA SER A 37 2.52 11.77 -18.93
C SER A 37 2.36 10.32 -19.35
N ASP A 38 2.97 9.97 -20.48
CA ASP A 38 3.05 8.59 -20.97
C ASP A 38 4.35 7.88 -20.53
N ASP A 39 5.34 8.64 -20.03
CA ASP A 39 6.69 8.13 -19.73
C ASP A 39 6.98 7.94 -18.24
N VAL A 40 6.15 8.52 -17.37
CA VAL A 40 6.32 8.42 -15.92
C VAL A 40 4.97 8.39 -15.20
N ILE A 41 4.90 7.61 -14.15
CA ILE A 41 3.74 7.51 -13.24
C ILE A 41 4.15 8.08 -11.89
N VAL A 42 3.63 9.25 -11.54
CA VAL A 42 3.93 9.91 -10.26
C VAL A 42 2.67 9.98 -9.42
N PHE A 43 2.77 9.49 -8.19
CA PHE A 43 1.64 9.49 -7.27
C PHE A 43 2.05 9.68 -5.81
N VAL A 44 1.12 10.14 -5.00
CA VAL A 44 1.26 10.17 -3.54
C VAL A 44 0.50 8.99 -2.95
N SER A 45 1.13 8.35 -1.98
CA SER A 45 0.52 7.27 -1.20
C SER A 45 0.49 7.63 0.27
N GLY A 46 -0.68 7.49 0.91
CA GLY A 46 -0.88 7.78 2.34
C GLY A 46 -1.01 6.53 3.19
N GLY A 47 -0.83 6.70 4.50
CA GLY A 47 -1.12 5.67 5.51
C GLY A 47 -2.34 6.03 6.38
N PRO A 48 -2.94 5.06 7.10
CA PRO A 48 -2.48 3.68 7.20
C PRO A 48 -2.85 2.83 5.98
N ASN A 49 -2.11 1.75 5.75
CA ASN A 49 -2.56 0.67 4.91
C ASN A 49 -2.54 -0.67 5.67
N THR A 50 -3.35 -1.62 5.21
CA THR A 50 -3.50 -2.95 5.82
C THR A 50 -3.30 -4.04 4.78
N ARG A 51 -2.38 -3.82 3.84
CA ARG A 51 -2.04 -4.76 2.76
C ARG A 51 -1.16 -5.89 3.28
N ASN A 52 -1.39 -7.10 2.78
CA ASN A 52 -0.51 -8.25 3.00
C ASN A 52 -0.15 -8.98 1.69
N ASP A 53 -0.55 -8.42 0.56
CA ASP A 53 -0.10 -8.80 -0.77
C ASP A 53 1.29 -8.22 -1.06
N PHE A 54 2.02 -8.88 -1.93
CA PHE A 54 3.25 -8.37 -2.52
C PHE A 54 2.97 -7.96 -3.96
N HIS A 55 3.27 -6.72 -4.30
CA HIS A 55 3.24 -6.24 -5.67
C HIS A 55 4.52 -6.67 -6.40
N VAL A 56 4.37 -7.07 -7.65
CA VAL A 56 5.48 -7.39 -8.55
C VAL A 56 5.39 -6.45 -9.73
N ASN A 57 6.28 -5.48 -9.78
CA ASN A 57 6.33 -4.44 -10.80
C ASN A 57 7.41 -4.78 -11.84
N PRO A 58 7.11 -4.77 -13.15
CA PRO A 58 8.11 -5.04 -14.19
C PRO A 58 9.12 -3.90 -14.42
N THR A 59 8.89 -2.74 -13.78
CA THR A 59 9.79 -1.59 -13.80
C THR A 59 10.34 -1.27 -12.42
N GLU A 60 11.32 -0.42 -12.32
CA GLU A 60 11.79 0.10 -11.05
C GLU A 60 10.74 1.00 -10.40
N GLU A 61 10.81 1.14 -9.08
CA GLU A 61 9.91 1.99 -8.30
C GLU A 61 10.72 2.81 -7.30
N LEU A 62 10.65 4.13 -7.39
CA LEU A 62 11.30 5.03 -6.46
C LEU A 62 10.31 5.45 -5.36
N PHE A 63 10.72 5.26 -4.12
CA PHE A 63 10.04 5.76 -2.93
C PHE A 63 10.79 6.98 -2.40
N TYR A 64 10.08 8.07 -2.18
CA TYR A 64 10.56 9.20 -1.39
C TYR A 64 9.59 9.47 -0.25
N GLN A 65 10.07 9.36 0.98
CA GLN A 65 9.20 9.47 2.14
C GLN A 65 9.09 10.92 2.62
N LEU A 66 7.90 11.52 2.39
CA LEU A 66 7.62 12.93 2.67
C LEU A 66 7.23 13.18 4.14
N LYS A 67 6.58 12.18 4.78
CA LYS A 67 6.12 12.30 6.17
C LYS A 67 6.02 10.96 6.84
N GLY A 68 6.68 10.83 8.01
CA GLY A 68 6.71 9.64 8.83
C GLY A 68 7.41 8.45 8.15
N ASP A 69 7.80 7.45 8.91
CA ASP A 69 8.54 6.30 8.43
C ASP A 69 7.62 5.22 7.87
N ILE A 70 8.08 4.51 6.84
CA ILE A 70 7.43 3.31 6.30
C ILE A 70 8.39 2.13 6.29
N ALA A 71 7.83 0.92 6.16
CA ALA A 71 8.61 -0.27 5.86
C ALA A 71 8.20 -0.82 4.49
N VAL A 72 9.15 -1.07 3.63
CA VAL A 72 8.94 -1.82 2.39
C VAL A 72 9.44 -3.24 2.61
N ARG A 73 8.51 -4.19 2.83
CA ARG A 73 8.89 -5.59 2.93
C ARG A 73 9.18 -6.13 1.54
N VAL A 74 10.38 -6.63 1.34
CA VAL A 74 10.85 -7.16 0.05
C VAL A 74 11.09 -8.66 0.14
N ARG A 75 10.91 -9.35 -0.98
CA ARG A 75 11.31 -10.74 -1.20
C ARG A 75 12.42 -10.75 -2.25
N PRO A 76 13.70 -10.82 -1.81
CA PRO A 76 14.82 -10.78 -2.74
C PRO A 76 14.78 -11.90 -3.78
N LEU A 77 15.25 -11.61 -4.99
CA LEU A 77 15.25 -12.58 -6.10
C LEU A 77 16.36 -13.64 -5.99
N ASP A 78 17.31 -13.43 -5.07
CA ASP A 78 18.39 -14.37 -4.76
C ASP A 78 17.95 -15.53 -3.84
N GLY A 79 16.66 -15.61 -3.50
CA GLY A 79 16.10 -16.62 -2.61
C GLY A 79 16.32 -16.38 -1.12
N SER A 80 16.95 -15.28 -0.74
CA SER A 80 17.10 -14.93 0.67
C SER A 80 15.76 -14.61 1.33
N LYS A 81 15.72 -14.69 2.68
CA LYS A 81 14.46 -14.47 3.43
C LYS A 81 13.90 -13.07 3.22
N PRO A 82 12.56 -12.95 3.18
CA PRO A 82 11.91 -11.63 3.13
C PRO A 82 12.35 -10.74 4.29
N ARG A 83 12.63 -9.47 3.99
CA ARG A 83 13.07 -8.47 4.99
C ARG A 83 12.36 -7.14 4.81
N ASP A 84 12.35 -6.35 5.88
CA ASP A 84 11.81 -5.00 5.86
C ASP A 84 12.96 -3.99 5.60
N VAL A 85 12.78 -3.15 4.57
CA VAL A 85 13.59 -1.96 4.32
C VAL A 85 12.83 -0.80 4.95
N ILE A 86 13.42 -0.17 5.98
CA ILE A 86 12.83 1.03 6.58
C ILE A 86 13.23 2.22 5.75
N VAL A 87 12.23 3.00 5.31
CA VAL A 87 12.44 4.27 4.62
C VAL A 87 11.91 5.37 5.55
N ARG A 88 12.83 6.15 6.12
CA ARG A 88 12.51 7.22 7.06
C ARG A 88 12.03 8.47 6.35
N GLU A 89 11.39 9.36 7.10
CA GLU A 89 11.07 10.68 6.59
C GLU A 89 12.33 11.36 6.02
N GLY A 90 12.24 11.89 4.80
CA GLY A 90 13.35 12.45 4.04
C GLY A 90 14.20 11.46 3.26
N GLU A 91 14.07 10.15 3.51
CA GLU A 91 14.86 9.14 2.80
C GLU A 91 14.21 8.71 1.47
N MET A 92 15.07 8.22 0.59
CA MET A 92 14.70 7.64 -0.70
C MET A 92 15.10 6.17 -0.76
N PHE A 93 14.30 5.37 -1.46
CA PHE A 93 14.59 3.96 -1.72
C PHE A 93 14.23 3.62 -3.17
N LEU A 94 15.20 3.15 -3.94
CA LEU A 94 14.98 2.63 -5.28
C LEU A 94 14.80 1.12 -5.21
N LEU A 95 13.60 0.65 -5.54
CA LEU A 95 13.27 -0.76 -5.62
C LEU A 95 13.56 -1.28 -7.03
N PRO A 96 14.40 -2.33 -7.18
CA PRO A 96 14.63 -2.94 -8.49
C PRO A 96 13.36 -3.59 -9.06
N ARG A 97 13.28 -3.65 -10.39
CA ARG A 97 12.20 -4.35 -11.10
C ARG A 97 12.06 -5.81 -10.65
N TRP A 98 10.84 -6.33 -10.75
CA TRP A 98 10.47 -7.71 -10.47
C TRP A 98 10.59 -8.15 -9.00
N VAL A 99 11.13 -7.34 -8.12
CA VAL A 99 11.22 -7.67 -6.69
C VAL A 99 9.83 -7.62 -6.07
N PRO A 100 9.28 -8.76 -5.60
CA PRO A 100 8.00 -8.73 -4.88
C PRO A 100 8.14 -7.90 -3.61
N HIS A 101 7.27 -6.90 -3.46
CA HIS A 101 7.37 -5.95 -2.37
C HIS A 101 6.01 -5.57 -1.79
N ARG A 102 6.01 -5.16 -0.56
CA ARG A 102 4.82 -4.73 0.17
C ARG A 102 5.13 -3.48 0.98
N PRO A 103 4.73 -2.28 0.51
CA PRO A 103 4.81 -1.08 1.32
C PRO A 103 3.84 -1.18 2.51
N GLN A 104 4.38 -1.02 3.71
CA GLN A 104 3.65 -1.04 4.97
C GLN A 104 3.70 0.37 5.55
N ARG A 105 2.54 1.03 5.61
CA ARG A 105 2.41 2.44 5.96
C ARG A 105 1.65 2.61 7.26
N PRO A 106 2.28 3.12 8.33
CA PRO A 106 1.60 3.58 9.53
C PRO A 106 0.63 4.73 9.26
N ALA A 107 -0.27 4.99 10.21
CA ALA A 107 -1.19 6.11 10.13
C ALA A 107 -0.44 7.46 10.04
N GLY A 108 -0.94 8.35 9.19
CA GLY A 108 -0.42 9.72 9.03
C GLY A 108 0.85 9.82 8.18
N THR A 109 1.36 8.71 7.64
CA THR A 109 2.51 8.73 6.71
C THR A 109 2.09 9.18 5.32
N VAL A 110 3.00 9.81 4.60
CA VAL A 110 2.83 10.25 3.21
C VAL A 110 4.14 10.02 2.46
N GLY A 111 4.07 9.36 1.30
CA GLY A 111 5.22 9.15 0.43
C GLY A 111 4.90 9.52 -1.01
N LEU A 112 5.89 10.06 -1.70
CA LEU A 112 5.89 10.23 -3.15
C LEU A 112 6.49 8.98 -3.78
N ILE A 113 5.81 8.46 -4.79
CA ILE A 113 6.25 7.29 -5.54
C ILE A 113 6.37 7.67 -7.01
N VAL A 114 7.44 7.18 -7.63
CA VAL A 114 7.67 7.30 -9.07
C VAL A 114 7.85 5.91 -9.65
N GLU A 115 7.03 5.59 -10.61
CA GLU A 115 7.09 4.36 -11.40
C GLU A 115 7.12 4.69 -12.90
N PHE A 116 7.35 3.67 -13.71
CA PHE A 116 7.36 3.79 -15.17
C PHE A 116 6.22 2.99 -15.80
N PRO A 117 5.73 3.39 -16.97
CA PRO A 117 4.77 2.62 -17.74
C PRO A 117 5.27 1.21 -18.02
N ARG A 118 4.36 0.26 -18.06
CA ARG A 118 4.73 -1.14 -18.26
C ARG A 118 5.14 -1.40 -19.70
N PRO A 119 6.32 -2.01 -19.96
CA PRO A 119 6.72 -2.40 -21.29
C PRO A 119 5.65 -3.27 -21.96
N LYS A 120 5.61 -3.24 -23.30
CA LYS A 120 4.66 -4.04 -24.07
C LYS A 120 4.78 -5.53 -23.71
N GLY A 121 3.65 -6.17 -23.42
CA GLY A 121 3.61 -7.59 -23.07
C GLY A 121 3.95 -7.92 -21.60
N GLN A 122 4.39 -6.94 -20.79
CA GLN A 122 4.68 -7.16 -19.37
C GLN A 122 3.48 -6.81 -18.49
N ASN A 123 3.24 -7.65 -17.49
CA ASN A 123 2.14 -7.53 -16.56
C ASN A 123 2.66 -7.38 -15.13
N ASP A 124 1.91 -6.65 -14.33
CA ASP A 124 2.08 -6.62 -12.88
C ASP A 124 1.60 -7.93 -12.26
N GLY A 125 2.08 -8.20 -11.04
CA GLY A 125 1.61 -9.29 -10.20
C GLY A 125 1.16 -8.80 -8.83
N LEU A 126 0.15 -9.46 -8.27
CA LEU A 126 -0.13 -9.41 -6.83
C LEU A 126 -0.04 -10.82 -6.27
N GLN A 127 0.82 -11.02 -5.30
CA GLN A 127 1.14 -12.30 -4.70
C GLN A 127 0.80 -12.32 -3.22
N TRP A 128 0.19 -13.41 -2.76
CA TRP A 128 -0.07 -13.66 -1.34
C TRP A 128 0.67 -14.91 -0.88
N TYR A 129 1.46 -14.75 0.16
CA TYR A 129 2.23 -15.83 0.77
C TYR A 129 1.63 -16.21 2.11
N CYS A 130 1.70 -17.49 2.45
CA CYS A 130 1.26 -18.00 3.74
C CYS A 130 2.15 -17.46 4.88
N PRO A 131 1.58 -16.81 5.90
CA PRO A 131 2.39 -16.29 7.01
C PRO A 131 2.96 -17.38 7.92
N LYS A 132 2.47 -18.64 7.82
CA LYS A 132 2.96 -19.78 8.62
C LYS A 132 4.12 -20.53 7.97
N CYS A 133 4.04 -20.78 6.64
CA CYS A 133 5.01 -21.64 5.96
C CYS A 133 5.62 -21.01 4.71
N ASP A 134 5.35 -19.73 4.47
CA ASP A 134 5.89 -18.93 3.36
C ASP A 134 5.56 -19.45 1.94
N HIS A 135 4.66 -20.44 1.83
CA HIS A 135 4.18 -20.96 0.54
C HIS A 135 3.40 -19.89 -0.23
N LEU A 136 3.63 -19.79 -1.54
CA LEU A 136 2.83 -18.92 -2.41
C LEU A 136 1.40 -19.47 -2.52
N VAL A 137 0.43 -18.72 -2.00
CA VAL A 137 -0.99 -19.15 -1.97
C VAL A 137 -1.75 -18.66 -3.20
N TYR A 138 -1.47 -17.44 -3.65
CA TYR A 138 -2.16 -16.85 -4.79
C TYR A 138 -1.24 -15.93 -5.56
N ASP A 139 -1.24 -16.02 -6.89
CA ASP A 139 -0.53 -15.13 -7.82
C ASP A 139 -1.54 -14.65 -8.87
N ALA A 140 -1.79 -13.36 -8.91
CA ALA A 140 -2.64 -12.73 -9.91
C ALA A 140 -1.78 -11.88 -10.84
N ARG A 141 -1.86 -12.14 -12.14
CA ARG A 141 -1.20 -11.33 -13.17
C ARG A 141 -2.23 -10.46 -13.86
N PHE A 142 -1.89 -9.18 -14.08
CA PHE A 142 -2.81 -8.22 -14.69
C PHE A 142 -2.05 -7.09 -15.36
N ARG A 143 -2.67 -6.50 -16.38
CA ARG A 143 -2.12 -5.30 -17.01
C ARG A 143 -2.52 -4.08 -16.17
N LEU A 144 -1.55 -3.41 -15.60
CA LEU A 144 -1.77 -2.17 -14.88
C LEU A 144 -1.92 -1.01 -15.89
N LYS A 145 -3.05 -0.30 -15.79
CA LYS A 145 -3.33 0.92 -16.56
C LYS A 145 -3.53 2.13 -15.64
N LYS A 146 -4.17 1.91 -14.47
CA LYS A 146 -4.49 2.96 -13.51
C LYS A 146 -4.13 2.47 -12.11
N ILE A 147 -3.06 3.06 -11.55
CA ILE A 147 -2.48 2.65 -10.25
C ILE A 147 -3.47 2.78 -9.08
N ASP A 148 -4.41 3.70 -9.17
CA ASP A 148 -5.43 3.95 -8.14
C ASP A 148 -6.62 2.98 -8.20
N LYS A 149 -6.79 2.23 -9.31
CA LYS A 149 -7.95 1.38 -9.54
C LYS A 149 -7.62 -0.10 -9.71
N ASP A 150 -6.65 -0.43 -10.55
CA ASP A 150 -6.43 -1.81 -11.00
C ASP A 150 -5.95 -2.71 -9.86
N LEU A 151 -5.12 -2.20 -8.96
CA LEU A 151 -4.71 -2.92 -7.75
C LEU A 151 -5.92 -3.27 -6.87
N ALA A 152 -6.84 -2.33 -6.69
CA ALA A 152 -8.04 -2.56 -5.87
C ALA A 152 -8.94 -3.65 -6.45
N VAL A 153 -9.07 -3.72 -7.78
CA VAL A 153 -9.84 -4.78 -8.46
C VAL A 153 -9.29 -6.16 -8.13
N VAL A 154 -7.97 -6.32 -8.23
CA VAL A 154 -7.30 -7.62 -7.95
C VAL A 154 -7.40 -7.97 -6.47
N MET A 155 -7.17 -7.02 -5.57
CA MET A 155 -7.33 -7.21 -4.13
C MET A 155 -8.76 -7.63 -3.78
N ASN A 156 -9.76 -6.97 -4.34
CA ASN A 156 -11.17 -7.29 -4.07
C ASN A 156 -11.52 -8.68 -4.59
N ARG A 157 -10.97 -9.11 -5.74
CA ARG A 157 -11.14 -10.48 -6.25
C ARG A 157 -10.55 -11.52 -5.29
N PHE A 158 -9.38 -11.26 -4.70
CA PHE A 158 -8.77 -12.15 -3.72
C PHE A 158 -9.62 -12.25 -2.45
N TRP A 159 -9.99 -11.12 -1.86
CA TRP A 159 -10.69 -11.06 -0.59
C TRP A 159 -12.18 -11.42 -0.68
N GLY A 160 -12.84 -11.10 -1.78
CA GLY A 160 -14.25 -11.41 -2.04
C GLY A 160 -14.49 -12.82 -2.56
N GLY A 161 -13.42 -13.58 -2.86
CA GLY A 161 -13.54 -14.96 -3.33
C GLY A 161 -13.74 -15.96 -2.19
N PRO A 162 -13.98 -17.24 -2.54
CA PRO A 162 -14.18 -18.30 -1.57
C PRO A 162 -12.95 -18.50 -0.68
N ALA A 163 -13.14 -19.07 0.52
CA ALA A 163 -12.06 -19.32 1.48
C ALA A 163 -10.92 -20.17 0.87
N SER A 164 -11.23 -21.11 -0.02
CA SER A 164 -10.25 -21.93 -0.73
C SER A 164 -9.19 -21.11 -1.48
N ARG A 165 -9.54 -19.93 -2.01
CA ARG A 165 -8.58 -19.03 -2.66
C ARG A 165 -7.52 -18.51 -1.71
N ARG A 166 -7.83 -18.40 -0.43
CA ARG A 166 -6.97 -17.88 0.64
C ARG A 166 -6.38 -19.00 1.51
N THR A 167 -6.74 -20.25 1.24
CA THR A 167 -6.25 -21.41 1.99
C THR A 167 -4.92 -21.88 1.43
N CYS A 168 -3.90 -21.95 2.27
CA CYS A 168 -2.60 -22.48 1.91
C CYS A 168 -2.67 -23.98 1.66
N ARG A 169 -2.31 -24.41 0.46
CA ARG A 169 -2.32 -25.84 0.09
C ARG A 169 -1.26 -26.66 0.84
N ASN A 170 -0.21 -26.00 1.34
CA ASN A 170 0.87 -26.68 2.06
C ASN A 170 0.55 -26.91 3.55
N CYS A 171 -0.13 -26.00 4.24
CA CYS A 171 -0.34 -26.10 5.70
C CYS A 171 -1.79 -25.83 6.16
N GLY A 172 -2.73 -25.68 5.25
CA GLY A 172 -4.14 -25.45 5.57
C GLY A 172 -4.49 -24.08 6.14
N TYR A 173 -3.49 -23.20 6.39
CA TYR A 173 -3.75 -21.89 6.95
C TYR A 173 -4.57 -21.02 6.00
N VAL A 174 -5.65 -20.40 6.51
CA VAL A 174 -6.47 -19.45 5.76
C VAL A 174 -5.96 -18.04 6.01
N ILE A 175 -5.45 -17.37 4.97
CA ILE A 175 -4.92 -16.01 5.07
C ILE A 175 -6.00 -15.05 5.57
N GLN A 176 -5.66 -14.30 6.63
CA GLN A 176 -6.49 -13.25 7.21
C GLN A 176 -6.05 -11.86 6.72
N ARG A 177 -6.94 -10.87 6.79
CA ARG A 177 -6.57 -9.48 6.51
C ARG A 177 -5.51 -9.00 7.51
N ALA A 178 -4.55 -8.23 7.02
CA ALA A 178 -3.55 -7.61 7.89
C ALA A 178 -4.19 -6.50 8.74
N GLY A 179 -3.71 -6.34 9.96
CA GLY A 179 -4.00 -5.19 10.81
C GLY A 179 -3.16 -3.96 10.44
N ALA A 180 -3.46 -2.85 11.09
CA ALA A 180 -2.63 -1.65 11.02
C ALA A 180 -1.26 -1.91 11.69
N ILE A 181 -0.24 -1.19 11.24
CA ILE A 181 1.13 -1.32 11.75
C ILE A 181 1.63 0.01 12.33
N ALA A 182 2.64 -0.09 13.19
CA ALA A 182 3.50 0.99 13.62
C ALA A 182 4.96 0.64 13.32
N ILE A 183 5.82 1.65 13.27
CA ILE A 183 7.28 1.46 13.20
C ILE A 183 7.87 2.01 14.50
N GLU A 184 8.49 1.13 15.27
CA GLU A 184 9.08 1.45 16.56
C GLU A 184 10.54 1.00 16.57
N LYS A 185 11.45 1.93 16.83
CA LYS A 185 12.90 1.68 16.82
C LYS A 185 13.38 0.95 15.55
N GLY A 186 12.86 1.38 14.37
CA GLY A 186 13.19 0.78 13.07
C GLY A 186 12.65 -0.63 12.84
N LYS A 187 11.64 -1.07 13.60
CA LYS A 187 11.00 -2.40 13.44
C LYS A 187 9.49 -2.25 13.24
N VAL A 188 8.94 -3.06 12.35
CA VAL A 188 7.49 -3.16 12.14
C VAL A 188 6.84 -3.87 13.33
N ARG A 189 5.78 -3.27 13.88
CA ARG A 189 4.95 -3.81 14.96
C ARG A 189 3.48 -3.77 14.55
N ALA A 190 2.65 -4.60 15.15
CA ALA A 190 1.21 -4.39 15.10
C ALA A 190 0.90 -3.06 15.81
N ALA A 191 0.07 -2.20 15.19
CA ALA A 191 -0.38 -1.00 15.87
C ALA A 191 -1.22 -1.44 17.09
N SER A 192 -0.89 -0.91 18.28
CA SER A 192 -1.76 -1.05 19.44
C SER A 192 -3.11 -0.42 19.10
N GLY A 193 -4.18 -1.20 19.13
CA GLY A 193 -5.53 -0.72 18.86
C GLY A 193 -5.84 0.42 19.83
N GLY A 194 -5.98 1.63 19.32
CA GLY A 194 -6.62 2.71 20.06
C GLY A 194 -8.07 2.30 20.31
N GLY A 195 -8.33 1.66 21.44
CA GLY A 195 -9.67 1.34 21.85
C GLY A 195 -10.48 2.63 21.94
N ALA A 196 -11.44 2.80 21.04
CA ALA A 196 -12.51 3.74 21.25
C ALA A 196 -13.18 3.32 22.57
N ARG A 197 -12.84 4.00 23.66
CA ARG A 197 -13.60 3.90 24.90
C ARG A 197 -15.01 4.37 24.56
N ALA A 198 -15.90 3.42 24.36
CA ALA A 198 -17.33 3.68 24.38
C ALA A 198 -17.65 4.28 25.77
N GLY A 199 -17.78 5.60 25.80
CA GLY A 199 -18.21 6.31 26.97
C GLY A 199 -19.63 5.88 27.30
N THR A 200 -19.79 4.94 28.24
CA THR A 200 -21.05 4.66 28.88
C THR A 200 -21.48 5.92 29.65
N ARG A 201 -22.29 6.75 29.03
CA ARG A 201 -23.00 7.83 29.67
C ARG A 201 -23.99 7.19 30.70
N ARG A 202 -23.54 7.07 31.93
CA ARG A 202 -24.42 6.79 33.06
C ARG A 202 -25.44 7.93 33.15
N ARG A 203 -26.68 7.68 32.71
CA ARG A 203 -27.82 8.53 33.00
C ARG A 203 -28.05 8.51 34.53
N ARG A 204 -27.70 9.59 35.21
CA ARG A 204 -28.17 9.84 36.60
C ARG A 204 -29.68 10.10 36.53
N ARG A 205 -30.47 9.17 37.02
CA ARG A 205 -31.88 9.41 37.32
C ARG A 205 -31.94 10.37 38.51
N ALA A 206 -32.49 11.56 38.28
CA ALA A 206 -32.90 12.46 39.35
C ALA A 206 -34.13 11.85 40.03
N ALA A 207 -33.98 11.48 41.29
CA ALA A 207 -35.11 11.16 42.14
C ALA A 207 -35.80 12.47 42.55
N LYS A 208 -37.05 12.64 42.10
CA LYS A 208 -37.95 13.64 42.69
C LYS A 208 -38.36 13.12 44.05
N ARG A 209 -38.10 13.88 45.08
CA ARG A 209 -38.80 13.75 46.38
C ARG A 209 -40.01 14.67 46.36
N ALA A 210 -41.13 14.11 46.79
CA ALA A 210 -42.36 14.81 47.14
C ALA A 210 -42.16 15.66 48.40
#